data_193643d453c167bac7c651b02e8eeb60
#
_entry.id   193643d453c167bac7c651b02e8eeb60
#
_cell.length_a   1.000
_cell.length_b   1.000
_cell.length_c   1.000
_cell.angle_alpha   90.00
_cell.angle_beta   90.00
_cell.angle_gamma   90.00
#
_symmetry.space_group_name_H-M   'P 1'
#
loop_
_entity.id
_entity.type
_entity.pdbx_description
1 polymer ?
#
loop_
_entity_poly.entity_id
_entity_poly.type
_entity_poly.pdbx_seq_one_letter_code
_entity_poly.pdbx_strand_id
1 'polypeptide(L)'
;MTVKTGFKGYIHDVGGPTANFRRPSCDKQLEKGVCQMKQCLFPKPCPNLKVDHKDYVSLLRKLKRLPGVKKVFVRSGIRFDYVMQETDDTFLSELCRDHISGQLRVAPEHVSNNVLRAMGKPPHAVYEKFCKRYEKVNKRTGKKQYVVPYFMSSHPGSTLKDAIELAEYIRDLGYMPEQVQDFYPTPSTISTCMYYTGLDPRTMEPIYVPKSSHEKAMQLSLIHISEPT
;
A
#
# COMPACT_ATOMS: atom_id res chain seq x y z
N MET A 1 -15.34 21.99 10.77
CA MET A 1 -15.19 21.85 9.30
C MET A 1 -16.52 22.05 8.58
N THR A 2 -17.59 21.42 9.01
CA THR A 2 -18.94 21.54 8.42
C THR A 2 -19.60 22.92 8.61
N VAL A 3 -19.05 23.77 9.47
CA VAL A 3 -19.55 25.13 9.77
C VAL A 3 -18.84 26.21 8.94
N LYS A 4 -17.83 25.85 8.13
CA LYS A 4 -17.14 26.82 7.25
C LYS A 4 -18.02 27.17 6.06
N THR A 5 -18.19 28.46 5.80
CA THR A 5 -18.77 29.00 4.56
C THR A 5 -18.05 28.37 3.36
N GLY A 6 -18.81 27.77 2.45
CA GLY A 6 -18.26 27.12 1.24
C GLY A 6 -18.01 25.60 1.36
N PHE A 7 -18.31 24.96 2.50
CA PHE A 7 -18.23 23.49 2.60
C PHE A 7 -19.34 22.84 1.75
N LYS A 8 -18.94 22.10 0.72
CA LYS A 8 -19.86 21.46 -0.26
C LYS A 8 -20.39 20.08 0.19
N GLY A 9 -20.04 19.63 1.37
CA GLY A 9 -20.48 18.35 1.93
C GLY A 9 -19.54 17.17 1.63
N TYR A 10 -18.33 17.42 1.15
CA TYR A 10 -17.40 16.36 0.78
C TYR A 10 -16.19 16.34 1.73
N ILE A 11 -15.98 15.20 2.41
CA ILE A 11 -14.71 14.88 3.06
C ILE A 11 -13.89 14.09 2.03
N HIS A 12 -12.90 14.77 1.47
CA HIS A 12 -12.18 14.29 0.29
C HIS A 12 -11.28 13.09 0.56
N ASP A 13 -10.78 12.94 1.79
CA ASP A 13 -9.93 11.83 2.13
C ASP A 13 -9.90 11.50 3.63
N VAL A 14 -10.11 10.23 3.95
CA VAL A 14 -9.90 9.62 5.26
C VAL A 14 -8.96 8.42 5.12
N GLY A 15 -8.33 8.28 3.97
CA GLY A 15 -7.39 7.22 3.64
C GLY A 15 -5.98 7.46 4.15
N GLY A 16 -5.11 6.57 3.77
CA GLY A 16 -3.67 6.59 4.03
C GLY A 16 -3.09 5.19 3.89
N PRO A 17 -1.76 5.05 3.76
CA PRO A 17 -1.11 3.76 3.54
C PRO A 17 -1.44 2.69 4.59
N THR A 18 -1.85 3.12 5.79
CA THR A 18 -2.21 2.25 6.91
C THR A 18 -3.52 2.66 7.58
N ALA A 19 -4.37 3.42 6.89
CA ALA A 19 -5.60 3.97 7.47
C ALA A 19 -6.54 2.92 8.08
N ASN A 20 -6.60 1.75 7.48
CA ASN A 20 -7.38 0.61 7.95
C ASN A 20 -6.65 -0.29 8.98
N PHE A 21 -5.39 -0.01 9.30
CA PHE A 21 -4.58 -0.75 10.26
C PHE A 21 -4.25 0.13 11.48
N ARG A 22 -5.27 0.51 12.23
CA ARG A 22 -5.22 1.59 13.22
C ARG A 22 -5.05 1.15 14.66
N ARG A 23 -5.45 -0.08 14.97
CA ARG A 23 -5.48 -0.58 16.35
C ARG A 23 -4.37 -1.57 16.60
N PRO A 24 -4.04 -1.81 17.88
CA PRO A 24 -3.17 -2.91 18.25
C PRO A 24 -3.62 -4.21 17.60
N SER A 25 -2.66 -4.93 17.04
CA SER A 25 -2.90 -6.10 16.21
C SER A 25 -3.15 -7.38 17.00
N CYS A 26 -2.91 -7.37 18.30
CA CYS A 26 -3.10 -8.51 19.22
C CYS A 26 -3.07 -8.06 20.67
N ASP A 27 -3.51 -8.95 21.59
CA ASP A 27 -3.56 -8.65 23.03
C ASP A 27 -2.17 -8.35 23.61
N LYS A 28 -1.14 -9.08 23.14
CA LYS A 28 0.24 -8.82 23.57
C LYS A 28 0.67 -7.39 23.27
N GLN A 29 0.23 -6.82 22.16
CA GLN A 29 0.57 -5.45 21.79
C GLN A 29 -0.11 -4.43 22.70
N LEU A 30 -1.30 -4.75 23.20
CA LEU A 30 -2.00 -3.91 24.19
C LEU A 30 -1.26 -3.88 25.54
N GLU A 31 -0.73 -5.03 25.97
CA GLU A 31 -0.11 -5.18 27.29
C GLU A 31 1.38 -4.76 27.31
N LYS A 32 2.14 -5.15 26.28
CA LYS A 32 3.61 -5.08 26.24
C LYS A 32 4.16 -4.19 25.14
N GLY A 33 3.29 -3.52 24.38
CA GLY A 33 3.69 -2.71 23.22
C GLY A 33 4.06 -3.54 21.99
N VAL A 34 4.66 -2.88 21.00
CA VAL A 34 5.03 -3.48 19.71
C VAL A 34 6.17 -4.51 19.87
N CYS A 35 6.14 -5.53 19.03
CA CYS A 35 7.23 -6.51 18.97
C CYS A 35 8.47 -5.87 18.34
N GLN A 36 9.62 -5.96 19.01
CA GLN A 36 10.88 -5.38 18.51
C GLN A 36 11.42 -6.10 17.27
N MET A 37 11.35 -7.44 17.25
CA MET A 37 11.98 -8.30 16.24
C MET A 37 10.97 -8.94 15.26
N LYS A 38 9.70 -8.50 15.26
CA LYS A 38 8.67 -9.13 14.44
C LYS A 38 7.65 -8.11 13.94
N GLN A 39 7.37 -8.18 12.64
CA GLN A 39 6.27 -7.43 12.03
C GLN A 39 4.99 -8.27 11.98
N CYS A 40 3.82 -7.62 12.06
CA CYS A 40 2.53 -8.34 12.11
C CYS A 40 2.15 -9.00 10.78
N LEU A 41 2.61 -8.46 9.65
CA LEU A 41 2.25 -8.91 8.30
C LEU A 41 3.45 -9.43 7.48
N PHE A 42 4.67 -9.34 8.03
CA PHE A 42 5.89 -9.75 7.34
C PHE A 42 6.79 -10.61 8.23
N PRO A 43 7.49 -11.63 7.70
CA PRO A 43 7.46 -12.18 6.32
C PRO A 43 6.20 -12.98 6.02
N LYS A 44 5.48 -13.37 7.04
CA LYS A 44 4.16 -14.02 7.01
C LYS A 44 3.26 -13.38 8.07
N PRO A 45 1.94 -13.35 7.86
CA PRO A 45 1.01 -12.88 8.88
C PRO A 45 1.25 -13.57 10.22
N CYS A 46 1.26 -12.77 11.29
CA CYS A 46 1.45 -13.30 12.64
C CYS A 46 0.24 -14.17 13.06
N PRO A 47 0.44 -15.37 13.63
CA PRO A 47 -0.68 -16.20 14.09
C PRO A 47 -1.58 -15.51 15.13
N ASN A 48 -1.03 -14.56 15.88
CA ASN A 48 -1.78 -13.78 16.87
C ASN A 48 -2.44 -12.52 16.29
N LEU A 49 -2.34 -12.30 14.98
CA LEU A 49 -2.93 -11.13 14.33
C LEU A 49 -4.46 -11.21 14.41
N LYS A 50 -5.05 -10.22 15.03
CA LYS A 50 -6.51 -10.01 15.06
C LYS A 50 -6.87 -8.96 14.03
N VAL A 51 -7.49 -9.39 12.94
CA VAL A 51 -7.93 -8.48 11.87
C VAL A 51 -9.26 -7.86 12.28
N ASP A 52 -9.31 -6.54 12.33
CA ASP A 52 -10.54 -5.82 12.66
C ASP A 52 -10.59 -4.46 11.95
N HIS A 53 -11.51 -4.35 11.00
CA HIS A 53 -11.82 -3.09 10.32
C HIS A 53 -13.02 -2.34 10.94
N LYS A 54 -13.66 -2.87 11.98
CA LYS A 54 -14.87 -2.27 12.59
C LYS A 54 -14.65 -0.86 13.08
N ASP A 55 -13.48 -0.59 13.67
CA ASP A 55 -13.14 0.75 14.14
C ASP A 55 -13.06 1.76 12.98
N TYR A 56 -12.39 1.37 11.89
CA TYR A 56 -12.26 2.22 10.71
C TYR A 56 -13.60 2.46 10.01
N VAL A 57 -14.39 1.41 9.84
CA VAL A 57 -15.76 1.50 9.32
C VAL A 57 -16.63 2.40 10.21
N SER A 58 -16.52 2.25 11.53
CA SER A 58 -17.25 3.10 12.49
C SER A 58 -16.87 4.58 12.34
N LEU A 59 -15.58 4.87 12.14
CA LEU A 59 -15.12 6.22 11.85
C LEU A 59 -15.74 6.78 10.57
N LEU A 60 -15.68 6.02 9.45
CA LEU A 60 -16.25 6.44 8.17
C LEU A 60 -17.76 6.71 8.28
N ARG A 61 -18.48 5.82 8.97
CA ARG A 61 -19.92 5.98 9.23
C ARG A 61 -20.23 7.18 10.12
N LYS A 62 -19.44 7.44 11.18
CA LYS A 62 -19.58 8.61 12.03
C LYS A 62 -19.39 9.91 11.25
N LEU A 63 -18.35 9.97 10.41
CA LEU A 63 -18.10 11.14 9.56
C LEU A 63 -19.24 11.38 8.57
N LYS A 64 -19.81 10.32 7.98
CA LYS A 64 -20.95 10.41 7.06
C LYS A 64 -22.22 10.95 7.73
N ARG A 65 -22.38 10.75 9.05
CA ARG A 65 -23.54 11.22 9.81
C ARG A 65 -23.43 12.68 10.28
N LEU A 66 -22.28 13.33 10.11
CA LEU A 66 -22.14 14.72 10.52
C LEU A 66 -23.06 15.64 9.69
N PRO A 67 -23.70 16.65 10.32
CA PRO A 67 -24.53 17.59 9.59
C PRO A 67 -23.80 18.24 8.42
N GLY A 68 -24.43 18.30 7.27
CA GLY A 68 -23.86 18.86 6.05
C GLY A 68 -22.87 17.97 5.30
N VAL A 69 -22.52 16.77 5.80
CA VAL A 69 -21.67 15.81 5.08
C VAL A 69 -22.52 14.96 4.14
N LYS A 70 -22.19 14.99 2.87
CA LYS A 70 -22.84 14.20 1.79
C LYS A 70 -22.06 12.94 1.47
N LYS A 71 -20.71 13.05 1.42
CA LYS A 71 -19.81 11.95 1.07
C LYS A 71 -18.53 12.02 1.87
N VAL A 72 -17.99 10.83 2.17
CA VAL A 72 -16.69 10.63 2.82
C VAL A 72 -15.90 9.69 1.95
N PHE A 73 -14.75 10.15 1.44
CA PHE A 73 -13.93 9.36 0.53
C PHE A 73 -12.66 8.83 1.19
N VAL A 74 -12.19 7.71 0.66
CA VAL A 74 -10.87 7.11 0.93
C VAL A 74 -10.10 7.18 -0.38
N ARG A 75 -9.12 8.09 -0.47
CA ARG A 75 -8.37 8.39 -1.70
C ARG A 75 -6.89 8.06 -1.60
N SER A 76 -6.26 8.38 -0.47
CA SER A 76 -4.81 8.12 -0.25
C SER A 76 -4.47 6.64 -0.05
N GLY A 77 -5.48 5.79 -0.03
CA GLY A 77 -5.31 4.36 -0.03
C GLY A 77 -5.66 3.66 1.27
N ILE A 78 -5.39 2.37 1.27
CA ILE A 78 -5.53 1.43 2.39
C ILE A 78 -4.39 0.42 2.37
N ARG A 79 -4.18 -0.26 3.48
CA ARG A 79 -3.25 -1.37 3.56
C ARG A 79 -3.92 -2.64 3.04
N PHE A 80 -3.64 -2.99 1.79
CA PHE A 80 -4.30 -4.10 1.08
C PHE A 80 -3.94 -5.48 1.65
N ASP A 81 -2.70 -5.68 2.10
CA ASP A 81 -2.24 -6.93 2.70
C ASP A 81 -2.95 -7.24 4.03
N TYR A 82 -3.36 -6.21 4.77
CA TYR A 82 -4.21 -6.36 5.95
C TYR A 82 -5.65 -6.75 5.57
N VAL A 83 -6.21 -6.16 4.50
CA VAL A 83 -7.51 -6.56 3.97
C VAL A 83 -7.53 -8.02 3.55
N MET A 84 -6.41 -8.51 3.00
CA MET A 84 -6.29 -9.91 2.58
C MET A 84 -6.27 -10.94 3.73
N GLN A 85 -6.20 -10.48 4.98
CA GLN A 85 -6.33 -11.33 6.16
C GLN A 85 -7.79 -11.51 6.60
N GLU A 86 -8.73 -10.75 6.05
CA GLU A 86 -10.17 -10.97 6.30
C GLU A 86 -10.72 -12.14 5.49
N THR A 87 -11.58 -12.91 6.13
CA THR A 87 -12.23 -14.07 5.53
C THR A 87 -13.44 -13.70 4.69
N ASP A 88 -14.04 -12.52 4.92
CA ASP A 88 -15.22 -12.05 4.20
C ASP A 88 -14.96 -10.71 3.47
N ASP A 89 -15.90 -10.29 2.64
CA ASP A 89 -15.81 -9.06 1.84
C ASP A 89 -16.61 -7.90 2.43
N THR A 90 -17.04 -7.96 3.67
CA THR A 90 -17.92 -6.94 4.28
C THR A 90 -17.28 -5.57 4.25
N PHE A 91 -16.05 -5.45 4.74
CA PHE A 91 -15.31 -4.19 4.72
C PHE A 91 -15.09 -3.67 3.30
N LEU A 92 -14.58 -4.53 2.41
CA LEU A 92 -14.25 -4.12 1.04
C LEU A 92 -15.52 -3.73 0.25
N SER A 93 -16.63 -4.43 0.48
CA SER A 93 -17.93 -4.12 -0.14
C SER A 93 -18.47 -2.76 0.30
N GLU A 94 -18.39 -2.44 1.59
CA GLU A 94 -18.80 -1.13 2.11
C GLU A 94 -17.90 -0.02 1.56
N LEU A 95 -16.60 -0.26 1.54
CA LEU A 95 -15.65 0.69 1.00
C LEU A 95 -15.94 1.02 -0.48
N CYS A 96 -16.14 -0.01 -1.31
CA CYS A 96 -16.47 0.16 -2.74
C CYS A 96 -17.80 0.89 -2.93
N ARG A 97 -18.82 0.51 -2.15
CA ARG A 97 -20.17 1.08 -2.32
C ARG A 97 -20.24 2.55 -1.90
N ASP A 98 -19.59 2.92 -0.80
CA ASP A 98 -19.83 4.19 -0.11
C ASP A 98 -18.66 5.16 -0.10
N HIS A 99 -17.41 4.70 -0.23
CA HIS A 99 -16.22 5.51 0.09
C HIS A 99 -15.20 5.63 -1.03
N ILE A 100 -15.33 4.91 -2.13
CA ILE A 100 -14.42 5.02 -3.28
C ILE A 100 -15.15 5.72 -4.42
N SER A 101 -14.51 6.79 -4.95
CA SER A 101 -15.10 7.63 -6.00
C SER A 101 -14.75 7.18 -7.44
N GLY A 102 -14.06 6.06 -7.60
CA GLY A 102 -13.63 5.53 -8.91
C GLY A 102 -12.24 4.90 -8.86
N GLN A 103 -11.37 5.38 -7.97
CA GLN A 103 -10.01 4.87 -7.85
C GLN A 103 -9.68 4.54 -6.38
N LEU A 104 -9.07 3.39 -6.14
CA LEU A 104 -8.50 2.99 -4.86
C LEU A 104 -6.99 2.90 -5.00
N ARG A 105 -6.27 3.74 -4.26
CA ARG A 105 -4.81 3.69 -4.23
C ARG A 105 -4.34 2.62 -3.25
N VAL A 106 -3.32 1.87 -3.65
CA VAL A 106 -2.64 0.88 -2.82
C VAL A 106 -1.15 0.89 -3.15
N ALA A 107 -0.32 0.48 -2.21
CA ALA A 107 1.13 0.53 -2.33
C ALA A 107 1.74 -0.89 -2.38
N PRO A 108 1.68 -1.59 -3.54
CA PRO A 108 2.46 -2.81 -3.74
C PRO A 108 3.96 -2.53 -3.74
N GLU A 109 4.37 -1.36 -4.18
CA GLU A 109 5.69 -0.76 -4.24
C GLU A 109 6.67 -1.42 -5.22
N HIS A 110 6.62 -2.73 -5.42
CA HIS A 110 7.45 -3.45 -6.39
C HIS A 110 6.76 -4.77 -6.77
N VAL A 111 7.32 -5.46 -7.79
CA VAL A 111 6.86 -6.80 -8.21
C VAL A 111 7.89 -7.89 -7.86
N SER A 112 9.18 -7.57 -7.88
CA SER A 112 10.23 -8.51 -7.48
C SER A 112 10.11 -8.86 -5.99
N ASN A 113 10.00 -10.15 -5.70
CA ASN A 113 9.92 -10.63 -4.32
C ASN A 113 11.19 -10.39 -3.51
N ASN A 114 12.34 -10.23 -4.16
CA ASN A 114 13.59 -9.88 -3.49
C ASN A 114 13.53 -8.47 -2.92
N VAL A 115 13.07 -7.51 -3.75
CA VAL A 115 12.90 -6.11 -3.34
C VAL A 115 11.80 -5.98 -2.30
N LEU A 116 10.67 -6.66 -2.49
CA LEU A 116 9.57 -6.67 -1.51
C LEU A 116 10.00 -7.21 -0.14
N ARG A 117 10.87 -8.23 -0.13
CA ARG A 117 11.46 -8.75 1.12
C ARG A 117 12.34 -7.69 1.79
N ALA A 118 13.17 -6.99 1.03
CA ALA A 118 13.97 -5.88 1.56
C ALA A 118 13.09 -4.77 2.13
N MET A 119 12.00 -4.43 1.47
CA MET A 119 11.00 -3.46 1.95
C MET A 119 10.20 -3.93 3.18
N GLY A 120 10.22 -5.21 3.51
CA GLY A 120 9.35 -5.79 4.55
C GLY A 120 7.89 -5.87 4.10
N LYS A 121 7.65 -6.08 2.81
CA LYS A 121 6.34 -6.19 2.17
C LYS A 121 5.99 -7.65 1.86
N PRO A 122 4.70 -7.97 1.74
CA PRO A 122 4.27 -9.31 1.32
C PRO A 122 4.72 -9.62 -0.12
N PRO A 123 4.80 -10.91 -0.50
CA PRO A 123 5.07 -11.30 -1.89
C PRO A 123 4.05 -10.69 -2.87
N HIS A 124 4.48 -10.40 -4.10
CA HIS A 124 3.65 -9.79 -5.15
C HIS A 124 2.32 -10.52 -5.39
N ALA A 125 2.32 -11.85 -5.29
CA ALA A 125 1.11 -12.67 -5.41
C ALA A 125 -0.03 -12.26 -4.43
N VAL A 126 0.28 -11.62 -3.30
CA VAL A 126 -0.74 -11.10 -2.37
C VAL A 126 -1.45 -9.90 -3.00
N TYR A 127 -0.71 -9.02 -3.68
CA TYR A 127 -1.29 -7.90 -4.41
C TYR A 127 -2.17 -8.37 -5.58
N GLU A 128 -1.71 -9.33 -6.37
CA GLU A 128 -2.53 -9.89 -7.46
C GLU A 128 -3.84 -10.50 -6.96
N LYS A 129 -3.78 -11.25 -5.86
CA LYS A 129 -4.98 -11.80 -5.20
C LYS A 129 -5.92 -10.69 -4.73
N PHE A 130 -5.37 -9.60 -4.19
CA PHE A 130 -6.15 -8.43 -3.80
C PHE A 130 -6.86 -7.80 -5.02
N CYS A 131 -6.16 -7.60 -6.13
CA CYS A 131 -6.76 -7.05 -7.35
C CYS A 131 -7.93 -7.89 -7.85
N LYS A 132 -7.76 -9.22 -7.91
CA LYS A 132 -8.83 -10.17 -8.30
C LYS A 132 -10.02 -10.11 -7.33
N ARG A 133 -9.76 -10.02 -6.02
CA ARG A 133 -10.80 -9.88 -5.00
C ARG A 133 -11.55 -8.55 -5.13
N TYR A 134 -10.82 -7.46 -5.33
CA TYR A 134 -11.36 -6.13 -5.53
C TYR A 134 -12.26 -6.06 -6.78
N GLU A 135 -11.82 -6.60 -7.90
CA GLU A 135 -12.61 -6.69 -9.13
C GLU A 135 -13.92 -7.47 -8.92
N LYS A 136 -13.85 -8.63 -8.25
CA LYS A 136 -15.03 -9.43 -7.91
C LYS A 136 -16.03 -8.64 -7.06
N VAL A 137 -15.55 -7.90 -6.05
CA VAL A 137 -16.39 -7.06 -5.20
C VAL A 137 -17.00 -5.91 -6.00
N ASN A 138 -16.26 -5.26 -6.89
CA ASN A 138 -16.77 -4.21 -7.77
C ASN A 138 -17.91 -4.73 -8.65
N LYS A 139 -17.74 -5.87 -9.29
CA LYS A 139 -18.79 -6.50 -10.11
C LYS A 139 -20.05 -6.75 -9.28
N ARG A 140 -19.90 -7.30 -8.07
CA ARG A 140 -21.01 -7.58 -7.15
C ARG A 140 -21.73 -6.33 -6.66
N THR A 141 -20.99 -5.23 -6.45
CA THR A 141 -21.55 -3.95 -5.96
C THR A 141 -22.03 -3.04 -7.09
N GLY A 142 -21.91 -3.45 -8.35
CA GLY A 142 -22.31 -2.67 -9.52
C GLY A 142 -21.45 -1.42 -9.75
N LYS A 143 -20.20 -1.43 -9.30
CA LYS A 143 -19.27 -0.30 -9.42
C LYS A 143 -18.25 -0.52 -10.53
N LYS A 144 -17.81 0.58 -11.14
CA LYS A 144 -16.66 0.63 -12.06
C LYS A 144 -15.54 1.41 -11.35
N GLN A 145 -14.72 0.70 -10.60
CA GLN A 145 -13.62 1.30 -9.84
C GLN A 145 -12.35 0.54 -10.14
N TYR A 146 -11.22 1.26 -10.10
CA TYR A 146 -9.91 0.75 -10.48
C TYR A 146 -8.95 0.81 -9.29
N VAL A 147 -8.02 -0.14 -9.24
CA VAL A 147 -6.88 -0.06 -8.35
C VAL A 147 -5.80 0.80 -9.02
N VAL A 148 -5.28 1.78 -8.29
CA VAL A 148 -4.14 2.60 -8.71
C VAL A 148 -2.94 2.18 -7.87
N PRO A 149 -1.99 1.42 -8.44
CA PRO A 149 -0.81 1.00 -7.74
C PRO A 149 0.21 2.13 -7.59
N TYR A 150 0.89 2.16 -6.45
CA TYR A 150 2.09 2.95 -6.22
C TYR A 150 3.29 2.02 -6.33
N PHE A 151 4.24 2.37 -7.20
CA PHE A 151 5.51 1.67 -7.36
C PHE A 151 6.70 2.54 -6.99
N MET A 152 7.80 1.88 -6.63
CA MET A 152 9.05 2.53 -6.21
C MET A 152 10.21 1.91 -6.95
N SER A 153 11.06 2.73 -7.58
CA SER A 153 12.34 2.34 -8.16
C SER A 153 13.48 2.52 -7.16
N SER A 154 14.60 1.90 -7.42
CA SER A 154 15.89 2.14 -6.73
C SER A 154 15.88 1.92 -5.22
N HIS A 155 14.95 1.15 -4.68
CA HIS A 155 14.99 0.75 -3.27
C HIS A 155 16.23 -0.11 -2.98
N PRO A 156 16.86 -0.02 -1.80
CA PRO A 156 17.88 -0.98 -1.39
C PRO A 156 17.43 -2.43 -1.64
N GLY A 157 18.27 -3.21 -2.32
CA GLY A 157 17.94 -4.55 -2.82
C GLY A 157 17.42 -4.58 -4.27
N SER A 158 17.09 -3.44 -4.89
CA SER A 158 16.66 -3.38 -6.28
C SER A 158 17.86 -3.33 -7.23
N THR A 159 18.12 -4.44 -7.89
CA THR A 159 19.09 -4.56 -8.99
C THR A 159 18.46 -4.12 -10.30
N LEU A 160 19.28 -3.98 -11.36
CA LEU A 160 18.78 -3.71 -12.71
C LEU A 160 17.83 -4.81 -13.20
N LYS A 161 18.08 -6.06 -12.83
CA LYS A 161 17.18 -7.19 -13.15
C LYS A 161 15.81 -7.01 -12.52
N ASP A 162 15.75 -6.60 -11.26
CA ASP A 162 14.48 -6.35 -10.57
C ASP A 162 13.73 -5.15 -11.18
N ALA A 163 14.46 -4.12 -11.63
CA ALA A 163 13.87 -2.98 -12.33
C ALA A 163 13.28 -3.38 -13.71
N ILE A 164 13.94 -4.29 -14.44
CA ILE A 164 13.42 -4.85 -15.69
C ILE A 164 12.13 -5.63 -15.42
N GLU A 165 12.11 -6.48 -14.39
CA GLU A 165 10.90 -7.23 -13.98
C GLU A 165 9.72 -6.29 -13.68
N LEU A 166 9.98 -5.16 -13.01
CA LEU A 166 8.95 -4.14 -12.75
C LEU A 166 8.49 -3.47 -14.05
N ALA A 167 9.42 -3.11 -14.95
CA ALA A 167 9.10 -2.48 -16.21
C ALA A 167 8.26 -3.40 -17.12
N GLU A 168 8.62 -4.67 -17.21
CA GLU A 168 7.85 -5.67 -17.96
C GLU A 168 6.44 -5.84 -17.40
N TYR A 169 6.31 -5.89 -16.09
CA TYR A 169 5.00 -5.95 -15.45
C TYR A 169 4.14 -4.71 -15.75
N ILE A 170 4.73 -3.51 -15.70
CA ILE A 170 4.02 -2.25 -16.02
C ILE A 170 3.59 -2.23 -17.48
N ARG A 171 4.46 -2.64 -18.41
CA ARG A 171 4.10 -2.81 -19.83
C ARG A 171 2.89 -3.72 -20.00
N ASP A 172 2.88 -4.85 -19.31
CA ASP A 172 1.84 -5.87 -19.41
C ASP A 172 0.51 -5.45 -18.76
N LEU A 173 0.54 -4.44 -17.88
CA LEU A 173 -0.69 -3.80 -17.36
C LEU A 173 -1.48 -3.05 -18.45
N GLY A 174 -0.82 -2.63 -19.54
CA GLY A 174 -1.45 -1.89 -20.63
C GLY A 174 -1.83 -0.43 -20.30
N TYR A 175 -1.36 0.09 -19.17
CA TYR A 175 -1.49 1.50 -18.81
C TYR A 175 -0.32 1.92 -17.90
N MET A 176 0.05 3.20 -17.95
CA MET A 176 1.09 3.75 -17.08
C MET A 176 0.54 4.05 -15.69
N PRO A 177 1.14 3.51 -14.61
CA PRO A 177 0.76 3.87 -13.26
C PRO A 177 1.02 5.36 -12.98
N GLU A 178 0.04 6.06 -12.41
CA GLU A 178 0.14 7.48 -12.06
C GLU A 178 1.24 7.77 -11.02
N GLN A 179 1.63 6.77 -10.25
CA GLN A 179 2.52 6.94 -9.11
C GLN A 179 3.70 5.96 -9.18
N VAL A 180 4.78 6.42 -9.77
CA VAL A 180 6.10 5.78 -9.72
C VAL A 180 7.09 6.78 -9.14
N GLN A 181 7.78 6.41 -8.06
CA GLN A 181 8.76 7.28 -7.42
C GLN A 181 10.10 6.58 -7.26
N ASP A 182 11.17 7.37 -7.35
CA ASP A 182 12.49 6.91 -6.95
C ASP A 182 12.59 6.84 -5.41
N PHE A 183 13.33 5.86 -4.91
CA PHE A 183 13.53 5.72 -3.47
C PHE A 183 14.21 6.96 -2.88
N TYR A 184 13.58 7.51 -1.85
CA TYR A 184 14.14 8.60 -1.05
C TYR A 184 14.33 8.13 0.41
N PRO A 185 15.54 8.27 0.98
CA PRO A 185 15.80 7.84 2.35
C PRO A 185 14.98 8.65 3.36
N THR A 186 14.01 8.02 4.00
CA THR A 186 13.22 8.65 5.06
C THR A 186 13.80 8.31 6.42
N PRO A 187 14.10 9.29 7.28
CA PRO A 187 14.67 9.05 8.60
C PRO A 187 13.90 8.00 9.43
N SER A 188 14.62 7.25 10.24
CA SER A 188 14.08 6.23 11.15
C SER A 188 13.43 5.02 10.46
N THR A 189 13.76 4.76 9.19
CA THR A 189 13.30 3.55 8.50
C THR A 189 14.42 2.53 8.29
N ILE A 190 14.04 1.25 8.25
CA ILE A 190 14.97 0.13 7.94
C ILE A 190 15.60 0.34 6.56
N SER A 191 14.83 0.77 5.57
CA SER A 191 15.31 1.04 4.22
C SER A 191 16.38 2.13 4.18
N THR A 192 16.24 3.16 5.01
CA THR A 192 17.28 4.21 5.14
C THR A 192 18.55 3.67 5.78
N CYS A 193 18.43 2.80 6.78
CA CYS A 193 19.58 2.10 7.35
C CYS A 193 20.32 1.28 6.28
N MET A 194 19.58 0.47 5.50
CA MET A 194 20.15 -0.29 4.37
C MET A 194 20.86 0.63 3.37
N TYR A 195 20.23 1.76 3.03
CA TYR A 195 20.78 2.70 2.04
C TYR A 195 22.15 3.26 2.44
N TYR A 196 22.30 3.64 3.70
CA TYR A 196 23.55 4.23 4.19
C TYR A 196 24.60 3.18 4.54
N THR A 197 24.21 2.05 5.12
CA THR A 197 25.15 1.02 5.60
C THR A 197 25.52 -0.01 4.54
N GLY A 198 24.65 -0.25 3.55
CA GLY A 198 24.79 -1.37 2.61
C GLY A 198 24.54 -2.74 3.27
N LEU A 199 23.92 -2.76 4.45
CA LEU A 199 23.59 -3.97 5.19
C LEU A 199 22.08 -4.04 5.47
N ASP A 200 21.52 -5.23 5.43
CA ASP A 200 20.17 -5.47 5.99
C ASP A 200 20.26 -5.56 7.52
N PRO A 201 19.74 -4.58 8.28
CA PRO A 201 19.88 -4.58 9.74
C PRO A 201 19.14 -5.73 10.44
N ARG A 202 18.31 -6.48 9.72
CA ARG A 202 17.61 -7.66 10.26
C ARG A 202 18.47 -8.93 10.24
N THR A 203 19.40 -9.03 9.29
CA THR A 203 20.27 -10.19 9.09
C THR A 203 21.74 -9.88 9.20
N MET A 204 22.11 -8.59 9.12
CA MET A 204 23.48 -8.06 9.01
C MET A 204 24.22 -8.52 7.74
N GLU A 205 23.46 -9.01 6.75
CA GLU A 205 24.01 -9.40 5.45
C GLU A 205 24.15 -8.19 4.51
N PRO A 206 25.14 -8.17 3.62
CA PRO A 206 25.29 -7.14 2.59
C PRO A 206 24.05 -7.09 1.70
N ILE A 207 23.60 -5.88 1.37
CA ILE A 207 22.52 -5.64 0.44
C ILE A 207 22.97 -4.68 -0.67
N TYR A 208 22.60 -4.97 -1.91
CA TYR A 208 22.86 -4.08 -3.02
C TYR A 208 22.10 -2.76 -2.86
N VAL A 209 22.76 -1.65 -3.11
CA VAL A 209 22.14 -0.31 -3.03
C VAL A 209 22.50 0.49 -4.27
N PRO A 210 21.52 0.87 -5.13
CA PRO A 210 21.76 1.78 -6.24
C PRO A 210 22.04 3.18 -5.70
N LYS A 211 23.31 3.56 -5.61
CA LYS A 211 23.75 4.85 -5.02
C LYS A 211 24.04 5.93 -6.05
N SER A 212 24.52 5.54 -7.25
CA SER A 212 24.84 6.51 -8.27
C SER A 212 23.60 7.08 -8.93
N SER A 213 23.65 8.37 -9.29
CA SER A 213 22.56 9.02 -10.03
C SER A 213 22.28 8.31 -11.36
N HIS A 214 23.31 7.73 -11.98
CA HIS A 214 23.16 6.98 -13.22
C HIS A 214 22.37 5.69 -13.03
N GLU A 215 22.68 4.88 -12.01
CA GLU A 215 21.94 3.65 -11.72
C GLU A 215 20.47 3.93 -11.39
N LYS A 216 20.21 4.95 -10.59
CA LYS A 216 18.86 5.38 -10.25
C LYS A 216 18.08 5.86 -11.47
N ALA A 217 18.68 6.73 -12.28
CA ALA A 217 18.09 7.22 -13.52
C ALA A 217 17.79 6.06 -14.49
N MET A 218 18.69 5.08 -14.59
CA MET A 218 18.50 3.91 -15.44
C MET A 218 17.32 3.06 -14.94
N GLN A 219 17.20 2.75 -13.66
CA GLN A 219 16.08 2.00 -13.11
C GLN A 219 14.74 2.74 -13.30
N LEU A 220 14.70 4.05 -13.12
CA LEU A 220 13.51 4.86 -13.29
C LEU A 220 13.13 4.99 -14.78
N SER A 221 14.10 5.14 -15.68
CA SER A 221 13.84 5.29 -17.11
C SER A 221 13.25 4.03 -17.75
N LEU A 222 13.65 2.84 -17.28
CA LEU A 222 13.06 1.57 -17.74
C LEU A 222 11.54 1.53 -17.56
N ILE A 223 11.05 2.11 -16.48
CA ILE A 223 9.60 2.18 -16.21
C ILE A 223 8.90 3.09 -17.22
N HIS A 224 9.52 4.22 -17.59
CA HIS A 224 8.95 5.16 -18.57
C HIS A 224 9.07 4.69 -20.03
N ILE A 225 10.10 3.89 -20.36
CA ILE A 225 10.26 3.30 -21.72
C ILE A 225 9.15 2.28 -22.00
N SER A 226 8.54 1.72 -20.98
CA SER A 226 7.46 0.75 -21.09
C SER A 226 6.09 1.37 -21.39
N GLU A 227 6.02 2.66 -21.74
CA GLU A 227 4.76 3.30 -22.11
C GLU A 227 4.15 2.59 -23.33
N PRO A 228 2.89 2.15 -23.25
CA PRO A 228 2.19 1.63 -24.41
C PRO A 228 2.00 2.75 -25.42
N THR A 229 2.47 2.54 -26.64
CA THR A 229 2.28 3.43 -27.80
C THR A 229 0.82 3.44 -28.23
#